data_e6a157f0d93e859b60de0f3f85ee8eda
#
_entry.id   e6a157f0d93e859b60de0f3f85ee8eda
#
_cell.length_a   1.000
_cell.length_b   1.000
_cell.length_c   1.000
_cell.angle_alpha   90.00
_cell.angle_beta   90.00
_cell.angle_gamma   90.00
#
_symmetry.space_group_name_H-M   'P 1'
#
loop_
_entity.id
_entity.type
_entity.pdbx_description
1 polymer ?
#
loop_
_entity_poly.entity_id
_entity_poly.type
_entity_poly.pdbx_seq_one_letter_code
_entity_poly.pdbx_strand_id
1 'polypeptide(L)'
;MAIGKDGVLYGTTKTGGSNSGYGTVFSVAPSATPGGAWTETVLYNFYSYAGDGIWPEAGIVIDDSGVLYGTTFEGGTYNYGTVFSLTPPTSPGGAWTETILYNFTGGSDGGRPAASVVIGRHGVLYGTAGEGGTGNGVVFSLEPPTSAGASWTETVLHAFTGADGSGPVAPVVIGSGGVLYGTTEYGGSHPCGPNGGCGTVFSLTP
;
A
#
# COMPACT_ATOMS: atom_id res chain seq x y z
N MET A 1 6.92 0.03 7.70
CA MET A 1 7.96 1.05 7.94
C MET A 1 9.11 0.80 6.98
N ALA A 2 9.62 1.82 6.31
CA ALA A 2 10.76 1.75 5.39
C ALA A 2 11.97 2.49 5.98
N ILE A 3 13.17 2.10 5.56
CA ILE A 3 14.43 2.76 5.93
C ILE A 3 14.95 3.43 4.66
N GLY A 4 15.04 4.75 4.68
CA GLY A 4 15.61 5.54 3.61
C GLY A 4 17.11 5.76 3.77
N LYS A 5 17.65 6.66 2.97
CA LYS A 5 19.05 7.09 3.07
C LYS A 5 19.31 7.71 4.44
N ASP A 6 20.54 7.63 4.91
CA ASP A 6 20.99 8.19 6.19
C ASP A 6 20.25 7.66 7.44
N GLY A 7 19.60 6.48 7.31
CA GLY A 7 18.91 5.82 8.42
C GLY A 7 17.57 6.46 8.81
N VAL A 8 17.02 7.36 8.00
CA VAL A 8 15.68 7.93 8.23
C VAL A 8 14.63 6.85 8.07
N LEU A 9 13.74 6.75 9.05
CA LEU A 9 12.61 5.81 9.04
C LEU A 9 11.37 6.53 8.51
N TYR A 10 10.59 5.82 7.67
CA TYR A 10 9.32 6.30 7.13
C TYR A 10 8.19 5.37 7.54
N GLY A 11 7.06 5.93 7.90
CA GLY A 11 5.90 5.15 8.34
C GLY A 11 4.58 5.90 8.16
N THR A 12 3.52 5.22 8.52
CA THR A 12 2.15 5.73 8.51
C THR A 12 1.52 5.60 9.89
N THR A 13 0.56 6.46 10.19
CA THR A 13 -0.36 6.28 11.30
C THR A 13 -1.77 6.15 10.74
N LYS A 14 -2.53 5.14 11.17
CA LYS A 14 -3.93 4.96 10.74
C LYS A 14 -4.79 6.18 11.09
N THR A 15 -4.57 6.74 12.27
CA THR A 15 -5.34 7.88 12.81
C THR A 15 -4.39 8.95 13.33
N GLY A 16 -4.93 10.14 13.63
CA GLY A 16 -4.14 11.28 14.07
C GLY A 16 -3.81 12.23 12.92
N GLY A 17 -2.94 13.18 13.19
CA GLY A 17 -2.66 14.29 12.28
C GLY A 17 -3.54 15.50 12.51
N SER A 18 -3.27 16.59 11.78
CA SER A 18 -3.94 17.89 11.96
C SER A 18 -5.36 17.95 11.36
N ASN A 19 -5.74 16.99 10.50
CA ASN A 19 -6.94 17.05 9.66
C ASN A 19 -7.98 16.00 10.08
N SER A 20 -8.63 16.19 11.20
CA SER A 20 -9.72 15.33 11.69
C SER A 20 -9.32 13.87 11.98
N GLY A 21 -8.03 13.54 11.99
CA GLY A 21 -7.55 12.25 12.45
C GLY A 21 -7.58 11.10 11.45
N TYR A 22 -7.52 11.39 10.15
CA TYR A 22 -7.56 10.37 9.08
C TYR A 22 -6.22 9.70 8.79
N GLY A 23 -5.19 10.00 9.57
CA GLY A 23 -3.87 9.41 9.48
C GLY A 23 -2.82 10.31 8.86
N THR A 24 -1.57 9.86 8.93
CA THR A 24 -0.41 10.60 8.44
C THR A 24 0.60 9.70 7.75
N VAL A 25 1.45 10.30 6.93
CA VAL A 25 2.77 9.77 6.61
C VAL A 25 3.79 10.59 7.36
N PHE A 26 4.74 9.94 8.03
CA PHE A 26 5.77 10.59 8.83
C PHE A 26 7.16 10.04 8.54
N SER A 27 8.18 10.81 8.90
CA SER A 27 9.57 10.37 8.98
C SER A 27 10.10 10.52 10.40
N VAL A 28 11.06 9.66 10.76
CA VAL A 28 11.82 9.79 12.01
C VAL A 28 13.30 9.75 11.65
N ALA A 29 13.97 10.89 11.81
CA ALA A 29 15.38 11.05 11.49
C ALA A 29 16.26 10.84 12.72
N PRO A 30 17.39 10.11 12.61
CA PRO A 30 18.34 9.96 13.69
C PRO A 30 18.97 11.30 14.07
N SER A 31 19.35 11.44 15.34
CA SER A 31 20.11 12.61 15.79
C SER A 31 21.49 12.66 15.13
N ALA A 32 21.92 13.86 14.76
CA ALA A 32 23.31 14.09 14.29
C ALA A 32 24.35 13.88 15.40
N THR A 33 23.95 13.93 16.68
CA THR A 33 24.83 13.66 17.81
C THR A 33 24.57 12.26 18.38
N PRO A 34 25.62 11.45 18.69
CA PRO A 34 25.46 10.15 19.31
C PRO A 34 24.63 10.23 20.61
N GLY A 35 23.60 9.39 20.73
CA GLY A 35 22.71 9.36 21.87
C GLY A 35 21.68 10.50 21.94
N GLY A 36 21.62 11.37 20.94
CA GLY A 36 20.62 12.44 20.86
C GLY A 36 19.23 11.92 20.50
N ALA A 37 18.21 12.75 20.71
CA ALA A 37 16.83 12.43 20.39
C ALA A 37 16.60 12.35 18.88
N TRP A 38 15.78 11.39 18.45
CA TRP A 38 15.29 11.30 17.07
C TRP A 38 14.24 12.40 16.83
N THR A 39 14.17 12.87 15.60
CA THR A 39 13.23 13.93 15.21
C THR A 39 12.14 13.35 14.32
N GLU A 40 10.90 13.43 14.77
CA GLU A 40 9.73 13.13 13.95
C GLU A 40 9.34 14.34 13.09
N THR A 41 8.91 14.06 11.86
CA THR A 41 8.34 15.06 10.95
C THR A 41 7.13 14.44 10.24
N VAL A 42 5.98 15.09 10.35
CA VAL A 42 4.80 14.73 9.54
C VAL A 42 5.02 15.25 8.13
N LEU A 43 5.00 14.34 7.16
CA LEU A 43 5.23 14.62 5.74
C LEU A 43 3.93 14.92 5.02
N TYR A 44 2.84 14.21 5.41
CA TYR A 44 1.52 14.36 4.85
C TYR A 44 0.43 14.05 5.89
N ASN A 45 -0.68 14.77 5.83
CA ASN A 45 -1.87 14.51 6.63
C ASN A 45 -3.02 14.18 5.68
N PHE A 46 -3.62 13.01 5.83
CA PHE A 46 -4.76 12.59 5.02
C PHE A 46 -6.05 13.34 5.38
N TYR A 47 -6.95 13.50 4.40
CA TYR A 47 -8.21 14.25 4.53
C TYR A 47 -9.38 13.39 4.08
N SER A 48 -10.57 13.59 4.65
CA SER A 48 -11.81 12.88 4.24
C SER A 48 -12.53 13.50 3.04
N TYR A 49 -11.91 14.42 2.33
CA TYR A 49 -12.55 15.16 1.22
C TYR A 49 -11.60 15.23 0.01
N ALA A 50 -12.15 15.68 -1.12
CA ALA A 50 -11.42 15.87 -2.37
C ALA A 50 -10.83 14.59 -3.00
N GLY A 51 -11.36 13.41 -2.66
CA GLY A 51 -10.90 12.15 -3.22
C GLY A 51 -9.59 11.62 -2.63
N ASP A 52 -9.10 12.23 -1.55
CA ASP A 52 -7.92 11.74 -0.81
C ASP A 52 -8.20 10.38 -0.17
N GLY A 53 -7.12 9.62 0.09
CA GLY A 53 -7.20 8.40 0.86
C GLY A 53 -7.36 8.67 2.35
N ILE A 54 -7.87 7.69 3.09
CA ILE A 54 -7.94 7.73 4.55
C ILE A 54 -7.53 6.40 5.14
N TRP A 55 -7.04 6.44 6.38
CA TRP A 55 -6.61 5.27 7.15
C TRP A 55 -5.52 4.45 6.46
N PRO A 56 -4.29 4.99 6.33
CA PRO A 56 -3.15 4.23 5.86
C PRO A 56 -2.73 3.21 6.93
N GLU A 57 -3.24 1.99 6.83
CA GLU A 57 -2.98 0.90 7.78
C GLU A 57 -1.66 0.18 7.50
N ALA A 58 -1.19 0.27 6.25
CA ALA A 58 0.00 -0.41 5.78
C ALA A 58 1.28 0.39 5.99
N GLY A 59 2.41 -0.29 5.92
CA GLY A 59 3.72 0.37 5.86
C GLY A 59 3.95 1.10 4.53
N ILE A 60 5.00 1.92 4.51
CA ILE A 60 5.51 2.60 3.31
C ILE A 60 6.62 1.77 2.68
N VAL A 61 6.74 1.82 1.36
CA VAL A 61 7.93 1.43 0.61
C VAL A 61 8.55 2.67 -0.05
N ILE A 62 9.85 2.64 -0.28
CA ILE A 62 10.62 3.76 -0.84
C ILE A 62 11.42 3.27 -2.04
N ASP A 63 11.44 4.05 -3.12
CA ASP A 63 12.28 3.77 -4.28
C ASP A 63 13.67 4.44 -4.18
N ASP A 64 14.52 4.18 -5.17
CA ASP A 64 15.88 4.72 -5.22
C ASP A 64 15.93 6.25 -5.38
N SER A 65 14.86 6.88 -5.86
CA SER A 65 14.72 8.33 -6.01
C SER A 65 14.20 9.01 -4.73
N GLY A 66 13.74 8.23 -3.76
CA GLY A 66 13.21 8.70 -2.48
C GLY A 66 11.71 8.94 -2.49
N VAL A 67 11.01 8.53 -3.54
CA VAL A 67 9.54 8.56 -3.58
C VAL A 67 9.00 7.45 -2.69
N LEU A 68 8.04 7.81 -1.85
CA LEU A 68 7.34 6.89 -0.95
C LEU A 68 6.05 6.39 -1.63
N TYR A 69 5.74 5.11 -1.48
CA TYR A 69 4.50 4.51 -1.97
C TYR A 69 3.77 3.82 -0.82
N GLY A 70 2.46 3.96 -0.79
CA GLY A 70 1.61 3.37 0.23
C GLY A 70 0.19 3.14 -0.24
N THR A 71 -0.61 2.60 0.66
CA THR A 71 -2.04 2.35 0.45
C THR A 71 -2.86 2.99 1.57
N THR A 72 -4.10 3.33 1.27
CA THR A 72 -5.10 3.71 2.27
C THR A 72 -6.25 2.72 2.25
N PHE A 73 -6.76 2.36 3.42
CA PHE A 73 -7.82 1.37 3.58
C PHE A 73 -9.16 1.85 3.03
N GLU A 74 -9.47 3.13 3.20
CA GLU A 74 -10.67 3.78 2.69
C GLU A 74 -10.32 5.12 2.04
N GLY A 75 -11.33 5.89 1.66
CA GLY A 75 -11.18 7.13 0.91
C GLY A 75 -10.99 6.90 -0.58
N GLY A 76 -10.44 7.89 -1.26
CA GLY A 76 -10.43 7.93 -2.70
C GLY A 76 -11.80 8.27 -3.29
N THR A 77 -11.90 8.25 -4.60
CA THR A 77 -13.13 8.62 -5.34
C THR A 77 -14.33 7.73 -4.98
N TYR A 78 -14.08 6.45 -4.69
CA TYR A 78 -15.14 5.45 -4.47
C TYR A 78 -15.22 4.95 -3.03
N ASN A 79 -14.40 5.47 -2.13
CA ASN A 79 -14.31 5.07 -0.72
C ASN A 79 -13.94 3.60 -0.48
N TYR A 80 -13.17 3.01 -1.40
CA TYR A 80 -12.62 1.65 -1.28
C TYR A 80 -11.10 1.63 -1.17
N GLY A 81 -10.51 2.80 -0.84
CA GLY A 81 -9.07 2.94 -0.64
C GLY A 81 -8.32 3.30 -1.92
N THR A 82 -7.05 3.59 -1.73
CA THR A 82 -6.16 4.10 -2.79
C THR A 82 -4.79 3.45 -2.76
N VAL A 83 -4.07 3.55 -3.87
CA VAL A 83 -2.61 3.50 -3.90
C VAL A 83 -2.12 4.93 -4.14
N PHE A 84 -1.20 5.41 -3.31
CA PHE A 84 -0.65 6.76 -3.41
C PHE A 84 0.88 6.76 -3.50
N SER A 85 1.42 7.87 -3.97
CA SER A 85 2.84 8.20 -3.84
C SER A 85 3.03 9.53 -3.13
N LEU A 86 4.15 9.68 -2.43
CA LEU A 86 4.62 10.93 -1.87
C LEU A 86 6.00 11.25 -2.46
N THR A 87 6.07 12.32 -3.24
CA THR A 87 7.30 12.79 -3.86
C THR A 87 7.99 13.79 -2.92
N PRO A 88 9.29 13.61 -2.64
CA PRO A 88 10.03 14.54 -1.80
C PRO A 88 10.13 15.92 -2.47
N PRO A 89 10.23 16.99 -1.66
CA PRO A 89 10.42 18.33 -2.18
C PRO A 89 11.77 18.49 -2.90
N THR A 90 11.80 19.32 -3.93
CA THR A 90 13.03 19.62 -4.69
C THR A 90 14.01 20.54 -3.95
N SER A 91 13.55 21.19 -2.88
CA SER A 91 14.36 22.05 -2.02
C SER A 91 14.19 21.69 -0.54
N PRO A 92 15.25 21.82 0.28
CA PRO A 92 15.16 21.53 1.71
C PRO A 92 14.04 22.32 2.42
N GLY A 93 13.24 21.63 3.23
CA GLY A 93 12.11 22.22 3.97
C GLY A 93 10.86 22.49 3.14
N GLY A 94 10.84 22.11 1.86
CA GLY A 94 9.63 22.17 1.03
C GLY A 94 8.59 21.14 1.46
N ALA A 95 7.37 21.26 0.92
CA ALA A 95 6.30 20.30 1.16
C ALA A 95 6.46 19.06 0.29
N TRP A 96 6.11 17.91 0.83
CA TRP A 96 5.95 16.68 0.07
C TRP A 96 4.68 16.77 -0.78
N THR A 97 4.72 16.17 -1.97
CA THR A 97 3.58 16.17 -2.89
C THR A 97 2.96 14.78 -2.95
N GLU A 98 1.72 14.68 -2.52
CA GLU A 98 0.92 13.47 -2.65
C GLU A 98 0.32 13.37 -4.04
N THR A 99 0.24 12.15 -4.56
CA THR A 99 -0.43 11.82 -5.82
C THR A 99 -1.15 10.49 -5.65
N ILE A 100 -2.47 10.47 -5.90
CA ILE A 100 -3.23 9.23 -6.00
C ILE A 100 -2.87 8.55 -7.33
N LEU A 101 -2.30 7.36 -7.23
CA LEU A 101 -1.93 6.54 -8.39
C LEU A 101 -3.11 5.71 -8.88
N TYR A 102 -3.93 5.20 -7.94
CA TYR A 102 -5.11 4.41 -8.23
C TYR A 102 -6.19 4.58 -7.16
N ASN A 103 -7.46 4.58 -7.59
CA ASN A 103 -8.64 4.56 -6.73
C ASN A 103 -9.37 3.25 -6.92
N PHE A 104 -9.43 2.40 -5.89
CA PHE A 104 -10.21 1.17 -5.94
C PHE A 104 -11.71 1.44 -5.97
N THR A 105 -12.44 0.62 -6.76
CA THR A 105 -13.90 0.75 -6.88
C THR A 105 -14.67 -0.17 -5.94
N GLY A 106 -14.00 -1.14 -5.30
CA GLY A 106 -14.64 -2.20 -4.52
C GLY A 106 -15.29 -3.29 -5.38
N GLY A 107 -15.16 -3.17 -6.71
CA GLY A 107 -15.67 -4.11 -7.70
C GLY A 107 -14.67 -5.20 -8.06
N SER A 108 -14.53 -5.49 -9.35
CA SER A 108 -13.60 -6.52 -9.85
C SER A 108 -12.13 -6.18 -9.64
N ASP A 109 -11.79 -4.91 -9.51
CA ASP A 109 -10.46 -4.36 -9.27
C ASP A 109 -9.98 -4.48 -7.80
N GLY A 110 -10.85 -4.89 -6.90
CA GLY A 110 -10.55 -4.99 -5.48
C GLY A 110 -10.96 -3.77 -4.67
N GLY A 111 -10.62 -3.80 -3.40
CA GLY A 111 -10.87 -2.71 -2.44
C GLY A 111 -10.25 -2.98 -1.09
N ARG A 112 -10.12 -1.92 -0.30
CA ARG A 112 -9.59 -1.95 1.06
C ARG A 112 -8.21 -2.60 1.16
N PRO A 113 -7.20 -2.06 0.48
CA PRO A 113 -5.84 -2.56 0.57
C PRO A 113 -5.29 -2.29 1.98
N ALA A 114 -5.13 -3.34 2.79
CA ALA A 114 -4.62 -3.28 4.16
C ALA A 114 -3.10 -3.54 4.24
N ALA A 115 -2.47 -3.90 3.11
CA ALA A 115 -1.06 -4.23 3.01
C ALA A 115 -0.28 -3.20 2.21
N SER A 116 1.02 -3.07 2.50
CA SER A 116 1.92 -2.29 1.67
C SER A 116 2.09 -2.91 0.30
N VAL A 117 2.24 -2.07 -0.72
CA VAL A 117 2.73 -2.52 -2.02
C VAL A 117 4.20 -2.93 -1.93
N VAL A 118 4.68 -3.68 -2.93
CA VAL A 118 6.11 -3.94 -3.15
C VAL A 118 6.51 -3.44 -4.52
N ILE A 119 7.74 -2.91 -4.64
CA ILE A 119 8.25 -2.36 -5.88
C ILE A 119 8.96 -3.47 -6.65
N GLY A 120 8.46 -3.80 -7.83
CA GLY A 120 9.06 -4.73 -8.76
C GLY A 120 9.96 -4.06 -9.79
N ARG A 121 10.28 -4.81 -10.84
CA ARG A 121 11.09 -4.28 -11.96
C ARG A 121 10.33 -3.16 -12.67
N HIS A 122 11.08 -2.22 -13.24
CA HIS A 122 10.55 -1.06 -13.99
C HIS A 122 9.57 -0.19 -13.21
N GLY A 123 9.59 -0.24 -11.86
CA GLY A 123 8.71 0.55 -11.02
C GLY A 123 7.27 0.03 -10.90
N VAL A 124 6.98 -1.18 -11.40
CA VAL A 124 5.68 -1.82 -11.22
C VAL A 124 5.45 -2.07 -9.72
N LEU A 125 4.29 -1.67 -9.22
CA LEU A 125 3.88 -1.94 -7.85
C LEU A 125 3.00 -3.20 -7.84
N TYR A 126 3.24 -4.10 -6.89
CA TYR A 126 2.38 -5.26 -6.64
C TYR A 126 1.78 -5.14 -5.25
N GLY A 127 0.52 -5.50 -5.12
CA GLY A 127 -0.20 -5.44 -3.85
C GLY A 127 -1.36 -6.41 -3.75
N THR A 128 -2.02 -6.34 -2.60
CA THR A 128 -3.23 -7.10 -2.31
C THR A 128 -4.33 -6.15 -1.85
N ALA A 129 -5.56 -6.47 -2.21
CA ALA A 129 -6.75 -5.80 -1.70
C ALA A 129 -7.65 -6.86 -1.05
N GLY A 130 -8.05 -6.63 0.20
CA GLY A 130 -8.76 -7.61 1.02
C GLY A 130 -10.19 -7.90 0.58
N GLU A 131 -10.78 -6.99 -0.19
CA GLU A 131 -12.14 -7.07 -0.71
C GLU A 131 -12.18 -6.99 -2.24
N GLY A 132 -13.34 -7.22 -2.83
CA GLY A 132 -13.58 -7.14 -4.28
C GLY A 132 -13.16 -8.41 -5.03
N GLY A 133 -12.96 -8.29 -6.35
CA GLY A 133 -12.81 -9.47 -7.20
C GLY A 133 -14.09 -10.28 -7.25
N THR A 134 -14.05 -11.52 -6.75
CA THR A 134 -15.25 -12.35 -6.54
C THR A 134 -15.86 -12.19 -5.14
N GLY A 135 -15.40 -11.20 -4.35
CA GLY A 135 -15.77 -10.97 -2.96
C GLY A 135 -14.76 -11.49 -1.94
N ASN A 136 -13.66 -12.09 -2.38
CA ASN A 136 -12.64 -12.69 -1.52
C ASN A 136 -11.26 -11.99 -1.62
N GLY A 137 -11.21 -10.83 -2.29
CA GLY A 137 -10.01 -10.05 -2.48
C GLY A 137 -9.21 -10.42 -3.72
N VAL A 138 -8.20 -9.63 -4.01
CA VAL A 138 -7.38 -9.74 -5.21
C VAL A 138 -5.88 -9.57 -4.93
N VAL A 139 -5.06 -10.08 -5.84
CA VAL A 139 -3.67 -9.65 -6.05
C VAL A 139 -3.67 -8.79 -7.30
N PHE A 140 -3.05 -7.61 -7.24
CA PHE A 140 -2.98 -6.67 -8.35
C PHE A 140 -1.56 -6.24 -8.68
N SER A 141 -1.35 -5.78 -9.91
CA SER A 141 -0.20 -4.96 -10.31
C SER A 141 -0.65 -3.57 -10.68
N LEU A 142 0.21 -2.60 -10.49
CA LEU A 142 0.00 -1.22 -10.91
C LEU A 142 1.24 -0.77 -11.70
N GLU A 143 1.07 -0.59 -13.00
CA GLU A 143 2.14 -0.23 -13.93
C GLU A 143 2.26 1.28 -14.05
N PRO A 144 3.50 1.84 -13.96
CA PRO A 144 3.70 3.27 -14.14
C PRO A 144 3.42 3.69 -15.59
N PRO A 145 2.99 4.93 -15.80
CA PRO A 145 2.72 5.45 -17.14
C PRO A 145 3.98 5.47 -18.00
N THR A 146 3.83 5.09 -19.27
CA THR A 146 4.92 5.10 -20.26
C THR A 146 5.13 6.47 -20.92
N SER A 147 4.22 7.41 -20.68
CA SER A 147 4.29 8.78 -21.20
C SER A 147 3.85 9.79 -20.15
N ALA A 148 4.41 10.99 -20.21
CA ALA A 148 4.07 12.07 -19.29
C ALA A 148 2.58 12.42 -19.35
N GLY A 149 1.94 12.50 -18.18
CA GLY A 149 0.52 12.82 -18.05
C GLY A 149 -0.45 11.64 -18.24
N ALA A 150 0.04 10.45 -18.57
CA ALA A 150 -0.79 9.25 -18.56
C ALA A 150 -1.01 8.73 -17.13
N SER A 151 -2.09 7.98 -16.94
CA SER A 151 -2.41 7.36 -15.65
C SER A 151 -1.67 6.04 -15.46
N TRP A 152 -1.51 5.63 -14.22
CA TRP A 152 -1.11 4.29 -13.87
C TRP A 152 -2.17 3.29 -14.31
N THR A 153 -1.75 2.09 -14.69
CA THR A 153 -2.64 1.02 -15.17
C THR A 153 -2.68 -0.10 -14.15
N GLU A 154 -3.86 -0.36 -13.62
CA GLU A 154 -4.10 -1.48 -12.71
C GLU A 154 -4.44 -2.72 -13.51
N THR A 155 -3.96 -3.88 -13.04
CA THR A 155 -4.31 -5.21 -13.55
C THR A 155 -4.51 -6.17 -12.39
N VAL A 156 -5.68 -6.80 -12.34
CA VAL A 156 -5.93 -7.91 -11.42
C VAL A 156 -5.18 -9.15 -11.90
N LEU A 157 -4.18 -9.57 -11.15
CA LEU A 157 -3.37 -10.76 -11.44
C LEU A 157 -4.08 -12.03 -10.99
N HIS A 158 -4.84 -11.95 -9.88
CA HIS A 158 -5.62 -13.05 -9.35
C HIS A 158 -6.79 -12.53 -8.50
N ALA A 159 -7.97 -13.10 -8.68
CA ALA A 159 -9.15 -12.87 -7.85
C ALA A 159 -9.47 -14.14 -7.07
N PHE A 160 -9.37 -14.09 -5.75
CA PHE A 160 -9.63 -15.24 -4.88
C PHE A 160 -11.10 -15.64 -4.89
N THR A 161 -11.36 -16.95 -4.79
CA THR A 161 -12.71 -17.55 -4.87
C THR A 161 -13.20 -18.09 -3.53
N GLY A 162 -12.38 -18.00 -2.47
CA GLY A 162 -12.62 -18.61 -1.18
C GLY A 162 -12.05 -20.03 -1.08
N ALA A 163 -12.18 -20.85 -2.12
CA ALA A 163 -11.59 -22.20 -2.15
C ALA A 163 -10.04 -22.16 -2.24
N ASP A 164 -9.48 -21.20 -2.91
CA ASP A 164 -8.05 -20.96 -3.06
C ASP A 164 -7.49 -19.88 -2.12
N GLY A 165 -8.33 -19.25 -1.31
CA GLY A 165 -8.01 -18.23 -0.34
C GLY A 165 -9.06 -17.13 -0.28
N SER A 166 -9.01 -16.31 0.78
CA SER A 166 -9.88 -15.14 0.98
C SER A 166 -9.19 -14.15 1.92
N GLY A 167 -9.38 -12.85 1.68
CA GLY A 167 -8.81 -11.79 2.51
C GLY A 167 -7.28 -11.77 2.48
N PRO A 168 -6.64 -11.46 1.35
CA PRO A 168 -5.20 -11.25 1.27
C PRO A 168 -4.87 -9.88 1.90
N VAL A 169 -4.57 -9.86 3.19
CA VAL A 169 -4.32 -8.63 3.98
C VAL A 169 -2.84 -8.43 4.31
N ALA A 170 -1.97 -9.29 3.81
CA ALA A 170 -0.52 -9.18 3.96
C ALA A 170 0.15 -8.80 2.62
N PRO A 171 1.29 -8.10 2.65
CA PRO A 171 2.02 -7.78 1.42
C PRO A 171 2.53 -9.06 0.74
N VAL A 172 2.62 -9.01 -0.58
CA VAL A 172 3.34 -10.05 -1.33
C VAL A 172 4.85 -9.87 -1.19
N VAL A 173 5.60 -10.94 -1.45
CA VAL A 173 7.07 -10.93 -1.54
C VAL A 173 7.45 -11.34 -2.97
N ILE A 174 8.38 -10.60 -3.57
CA ILE A 174 8.91 -10.93 -4.89
C ILE A 174 10.10 -11.88 -4.72
N GLY A 175 9.95 -13.10 -5.22
CA GLY A 175 11.00 -14.10 -5.24
C GLY A 175 11.82 -14.10 -6.51
N SER A 176 12.63 -15.13 -6.67
CA SER A 176 13.44 -15.31 -7.88
C SER A 176 12.55 -15.45 -9.12
N GLY A 177 13.00 -14.88 -10.24
CA GLY A 177 12.22 -14.90 -11.49
C GLY A 177 10.99 -13.98 -11.51
N GLY A 178 10.77 -13.18 -10.46
CA GLY A 178 9.61 -12.27 -10.39
C GLY A 178 8.34 -12.91 -9.85
N VAL A 179 8.40 -14.16 -9.38
CA VAL A 179 7.25 -14.85 -8.78
C VAL A 179 6.83 -14.13 -7.50
N LEU A 180 5.55 -13.85 -7.37
CA LEU A 180 4.94 -13.28 -6.16
C LEU A 180 4.54 -14.40 -5.20
N TYR A 181 4.84 -14.24 -3.93
CA TYR A 181 4.40 -15.12 -2.86
C TYR A 181 3.60 -14.31 -1.85
N GLY A 182 2.50 -14.86 -1.35
CA GLY A 182 1.67 -14.20 -0.37
C GLY A 182 0.82 -15.18 0.42
N THR A 183 -0.01 -14.61 1.30
CA THR A 183 -0.91 -15.36 2.16
C THR A 183 -2.31 -14.77 2.13
N THR A 184 -3.31 -15.58 2.43
CA THR A 184 -4.67 -15.15 2.71
C THR A 184 -5.02 -15.44 4.16
N GLU A 185 -5.88 -14.63 4.77
CA GLU A 185 -6.31 -14.80 6.16
C GLU A 185 -7.29 -15.97 6.30
N TYR A 186 -8.15 -16.15 5.31
CA TYR A 186 -9.21 -17.17 5.29
C TYR A 186 -9.16 -17.99 4.01
N GLY A 187 -10.13 -18.92 3.89
CA GLY A 187 -10.28 -19.75 2.71
C GLY A 187 -9.36 -20.98 2.71
N GLY A 188 -9.29 -21.65 1.56
CA GLY A 188 -8.61 -22.92 1.43
C GLY A 188 -9.48 -24.13 1.78
N SER A 189 -8.95 -25.33 1.52
CA SER A 189 -9.70 -26.60 1.61
C SER A 189 -9.80 -27.19 3.01
N HIS A 190 -9.05 -26.66 3.99
CA HIS A 190 -9.05 -27.18 5.36
C HIS A 190 -9.98 -26.34 6.24
N PRO A 191 -10.99 -26.95 6.88
CA PRO A 191 -11.90 -26.24 7.77
C PRO A 191 -11.19 -25.82 9.07
N CYS A 192 -11.28 -24.53 9.41
CA CYS A 192 -10.80 -23.93 10.64
C CYS A 192 -11.94 -23.21 11.35
N GLY A 193 -12.76 -23.95 12.06
CA GLY A 193 -13.89 -23.38 12.79
C GLY A 193 -15.07 -22.98 11.89
N PRO A 194 -16.02 -22.20 12.42
CA PRO A 194 -17.30 -21.92 11.75
C PRO A 194 -17.19 -20.99 10.51
N ASN A 195 -16.07 -20.32 10.31
CA ASN A 195 -15.91 -19.30 9.27
C ASN A 195 -15.17 -19.77 8.01
N GLY A 196 -14.92 -21.07 7.85
CA GLY A 196 -14.24 -21.62 6.67
C GLY A 196 -12.78 -21.94 6.88
N GLY A 197 -11.97 -21.92 5.81
CA GLY A 197 -10.59 -22.39 5.81
C GLY A 197 -9.60 -21.54 6.63
N CYS A 198 -8.41 -22.12 6.86
CA CYS A 198 -7.34 -21.55 7.69
C CYS A 198 -6.46 -20.51 6.96
N GLY A 199 -6.88 -20.07 5.80
CA GLY A 199 -6.02 -19.30 4.92
C GLY A 199 -5.12 -20.19 4.07
N THR A 200 -4.44 -19.55 3.13
CA THR A 200 -3.56 -20.22 2.18
C THR A 200 -2.23 -19.49 2.05
N VAL A 201 -1.22 -20.21 1.59
CA VAL A 201 0.00 -19.63 1.01
C VAL A 201 -0.11 -19.82 -0.51
N PHE A 202 0.10 -18.76 -1.26
CA PHE A 202 0.01 -18.80 -2.71
C PHE A 202 1.31 -18.34 -3.39
N SER A 203 1.49 -18.76 -4.62
CA SER A 203 2.48 -18.21 -5.54
C SER A 203 1.83 -17.84 -6.86
N LEU A 204 2.25 -16.74 -7.46
CA LEU A 204 1.72 -16.21 -8.71
C LEU A 204 2.86 -15.71 -9.58
N THR A 205 2.84 -16.08 -10.85
CA THR A 205 3.75 -15.52 -11.87
C THR A 205 2.99 -14.44 -12.64
N PRO A 206 3.40 -13.17 -12.52
CA PRO A 206 2.81 -12.04 -13.25
C PRO A 206 3.02 -12.13 -14.76
#